data_b43386f17ebf6e67df35ee32c0259d3d
#
_entry.id   b43386f17ebf6e67df35ee32c0259d3d
#
_cell.length_a   1.000
_cell.length_b   1.000
_cell.length_c   1.000
_cell.angle_alpha   90.00
_cell.angle_beta   90.00
_cell.angle_gamma   90.00
#
_symmetry.space_group_name_H-M   'P 1'
#
loop_
_entity.id
_entity.type
_entity.pdbx_description
1 polymer ?
#
loop_
_entity_poly.entity_id
_entity_poly.type
_entity_poly.pdbx_seq_one_letter_code
_entity_poly.pdbx_strand_id
1 'polypeptide(L)'
;MKNFIVNVILFGLLLLLINVVFYFVAYNRYYKDYEKYDLNYDSYLLADSHGTPIGTQLEKYGIYNFSAASDSYFDMLIKIKYLIKHTNLERIFITVDDHTLSPYRENTNNLERSSYFIISEDYSNVFKGIGIKLDKFLVLLNPGIRGIIRSYFQSMVLTTKVSINWNLLTPEEQNISAQSRFIEQFNYENKSEQLTETLIRIIELCKENNIEIIGIQFPLSEVYFAKIGDKSFGANAIFMKNQLKVYDYRELFFKHDDFFMNQDHLNEIGSKEFVKILSKKLNFTK
;
A
#
# COMPACT_ATOMS: atom_id res chain seq x y z
N MET A 1 34.92 5.36 40.07
CA MET A 1 33.71 4.57 39.87
C MET A 1 32.44 5.45 39.83
N LYS A 2 32.15 6.33 40.80
CA LYS A 2 30.96 7.21 40.82
C LYS A 2 30.82 8.07 39.56
N ASN A 3 31.86 8.78 39.14
CA ASN A 3 31.84 9.62 37.95
C ASN A 3 31.64 8.83 36.65
N PHE A 4 32.16 7.59 36.57
CA PHE A 4 31.93 6.72 35.43
C PHE A 4 30.45 6.34 35.30
N ILE A 5 29.83 5.92 36.41
CA ILE A 5 28.40 5.59 36.44
C ILE A 5 27.54 6.79 36.05
N VAL A 6 27.85 7.97 36.58
CA VAL A 6 27.15 9.23 36.23
C VAL A 6 27.26 9.51 34.73
N ASN A 7 28.47 9.40 34.15
CA ASN A 7 28.66 9.64 32.71
C ASN A 7 27.90 8.64 31.83
N VAL A 8 27.85 7.35 32.23
CA VAL A 8 27.07 6.33 31.51
C VAL A 8 25.56 6.65 31.56
N ILE A 9 25.05 7.06 32.73
CA ILE A 9 23.65 7.47 32.86
C ILE A 9 23.35 8.70 31.99
N LEU A 10 24.18 9.72 32.04
CA LEU A 10 24.02 10.93 31.23
C LEU A 10 24.06 10.63 29.71
N PHE A 11 24.96 9.76 29.28
CA PHE A 11 25.04 9.30 27.92
C PHE A 11 23.78 8.52 27.50
N GLY A 12 23.29 7.61 28.35
CA GLY A 12 22.03 6.89 28.11
C GLY A 12 20.81 7.84 28.00
N LEU A 13 20.73 8.85 28.88
CA LEU A 13 19.67 9.86 28.80
C LEU A 13 19.76 10.71 27.53
N LEU A 14 20.97 11.05 27.08
CA LEU A 14 21.17 11.78 25.82
C LEU A 14 20.73 10.92 24.62
N LEU A 15 21.11 9.65 24.57
CA LEU A 15 20.66 8.73 23.51
C LEU A 15 19.13 8.56 23.51
N LEU A 16 18.51 8.45 24.68
CA LEU A 16 17.06 8.37 24.80
C LEU A 16 16.40 9.66 24.28
N LEU A 17 16.90 10.82 24.62
CA LEU A 17 16.39 12.10 24.14
C LEU A 17 16.50 12.19 22.60
N ILE A 18 17.63 11.81 22.02
CA ILE A 18 17.84 11.79 20.58
C ILE A 18 16.84 10.82 19.93
N ASN A 19 16.65 9.62 20.52
CA ASN A 19 15.69 8.64 20.01
C ASN A 19 14.26 9.19 20.04
N VAL A 20 13.85 9.88 21.10
CA VAL A 20 12.53 10.50 21.21
C VAL A 20 12.31 11.53 20.10
N VAL A 21 13.29 12.40 19.84
CA VAL A 21 13.19 13.39 18.75
C VAL A 21 13.03 12.69 17.40
N PHE A 22 13.84 11.69 17.11
CA PHE A 22 13.73 10.95 15.85
C PHE A 22 12.43 10.12 15.75
N TYR A 23 11.94 9.59 16.86
CA TYR A 23 10.62 8.96 16.91
C TYR A 23 9.51 9.92 16.47
N PHE A 24 9.48 11.15 16.98
CA PHE A 24 8.48 12.14 16.57
C PHE A 24 8.59 12.51 15.08
N VAL A 25 9.81 12.61 14.54
CA VAL A 25 10.02 12.84 13.11
C VAL A 25 9.49 11.64 12.30
N ALA A 26 9.87 10.42 12.66
CA ALA A 26 9.40 9.20 11.99
C ALA A 26 7.89 9.05 12.10
N TYR A 27 7.32 9.27 13.30
CA TYR A 27 5.89 9.19 13.50
C TYR A 27 5.13 10.14 12.58
N ASN A 28 5.46 11.42 12.58
CA ASN A 28 4.75 12.41 11.79
C ASN A 28 4.93 12.26 10.28
N ARG A 29 6.02 11.64 9.81
CA ARG A 29 6.34 11.51 8.38
C ARG A 29 6.03 10.15 7.79
N TYR A 30 5.90 9.12 8.63
CA TYR A 30 5.82 7.75 8.15
C TYR A 30 4.64 6.97 8.73
N TYR A 31 4.37 7.10 10.03
CA TYR A 31 3.32 6.32 10.67
C TYR A 31 1.96 7.01 10.68
N LYS A 32 1.92 8.30 11.02
CA LYS A 32 0.70 9.05 11.32
C LYS A 32 -0.39 8.95 10.25
N ASP A 33 -0.01 9.10 8.97
CA ASP A 33 -0.99 9.06 7.88
C ASP A 33 -1.40 7.63 7.54
N TYR A 34 -0.54 6.65 7.77
CA TYR A 34 -0.86 5.24 7.61
C TYR A 34 -1.81 4.71 8.69
N GLU A 35 -1.72 5.25 9.89
CA GLU A 35 -2.55 4.89 11.04
C GLU A 35 -3.94 5.58 11.03
N LYS A 36 -4.21 6.43 10.06
CA LYS A 36 -5.54 7.02 9.88
C LYS A 36 -6.50 6.01 9.25
N TYR A 37 -7.65 5.85 9.88
CA TYR A 37 -8.72 4.99 9.39
C TYR A 37 -10.07 5.49 9.90
N ASP A 38 -11.14 5.05 9.23
CA ASP A 38 -12.50 5.28 9.68
C ASP A 38 -13.23 3.91 9.72
N LEU A 39 -13.83 3.60 10.86
CA LEU A 39 -14.54 2.34 11.11
C LEU A 39 -16.07 2.45 10.92
N ASN A 40 -16.56 3.60 10.44
CA ASN A 40 -17.98 3.86 10.24
C ASN A 40 -18.50 3.36 8.88
N TYR A 41 -17.70 2.61 8.15
CA TYR A 41 -18.04 2.04 6.85
C TYR A 41 -18.21 0.52 6.96
N ASP A 42 -19.03 -0.05 6.07
CA ASP A 42 -19.18 -1.48 5.85
C ASP A 42 -18.42 -2.00 4.62
N SER A 43 -17.94 -1.07 3.80
CA SER A 43 -17.26 -1.36 2.54
C SER A 43 -15.92 -0.62 2.45
N TYR A 44 -14.85 -1.34 2.08
CA TYR A 44 -13.48 -0.80 2.03
C TYR A 44 -12.78 -1.13 0.72
N LEU A 45 -11.97 -0.17 0.24
CA LEU A 45 -10.99 -0.39 -0.81
C LEU A 45 -9.62 -0.63 -0.18
N LEU A 46 -9.00 -1.75 -0.52
CA LEU A 46 -7.65 -2.15 -0.11
C LEU A 46 -6.79 -2.30 -1.37
N ALA A 47 -5.88 -1.39 -1.57
CA ALA A 47 -4.94 -1.43 -2.68
C ALA A 47 -3.59 -0.84 -2.25
N ASP A 48 -2.62 -0.95 -3.12
CA ASP A 48 -1.32 -0.30 -2.98
C ASP A 48 -1.36 1.16 -3.45
N SER A 49 -0.27 1.63 -4.05
CA SER A 49 -0.16 2.98 -4.59
C SER A 49 -1.16 3.28 -5.71
N HIS A 50 -1.73 2.28 -6.37
CA HIS A 50 -2.76 2.47 -7.40
C HIS A 50 -4.09 2.97 -6.82
N GLY A 51 -4.42 2.56 -5.59
CA GLY A 51 -5.61 3.03 -4.87
C GLY A 51 -5.45 4.39 -4.20
N THR A 52 -4.22 4.81 -3.88
CA THR A 52 -4.00 6.05 -3.10
C THR A 52 -4.48 7.32 -3.79
N PRO A 53 -4.39 7.52 -5.12
CA PRO A 53 -4.87 8.74 -5.78
C PRO A 53 -6.39 8.94 -5.70
N ILE A 54 -7.14 7.88 -5.37
CA ILE A 54 -8.60 7.95 -5.18
C ILE A 54 -8.94 8.83 -3.98
N GLY A 55 -8.09 8.86 -2.95
CA GLY A 55 -8.32 9.64 -1.72
C GLY A 55 -9.68 9.33 -1.10
N THR A 56 -10.42 10.35 -0.73
CA THR A 56 -11.76 10.25 -0.10
C THR A 56 -12.92 10.21 -1.10
N GLN A 57 -12.65 10.11 -2.39
CA GLN A 57 -13.68 10.26 -3.43
C GLN A 57 -14.72 9.12 -3.44
N LEU A 58 -14.41 7.96 -2.84
CA LEU A 58 -15.34 6.84 -2.70
C LEU A 58 -16.27 6.95 -1.48
N GLU A 59 -15.95 7.82 -0.51
CA GLU A 59 -16.72 7.96 0.74
C GLU A 59 -18.17 8.35 0.50
N LYS A 60 -18.43 9.22 -0.50
CA LYS A 60 -19.79 9.59 -0.92
C LYS A 60 -20.63 8.41 -1.44
N TYR A 61 -19.99 7.28 -1.72
CA TYR A 61 -20.62 6.03 -2.14
C TYR A 61 -20.59 4.95 -1.04
N GLY A 62 -20.25 5.33 0.19
CA GLY A 62 -20.20 4.40 1.33
C GLY A 62 -18.98 3.48 1.33
N ILE A 63 -17.92 3.82 0.61
CA ILE A 63 -16.69 3.03 0.56
C ILE A 63 -15.54 3.84 1.14
N TYR A 64 -14.91 3.35 2.18
CA TYR A 64 -13.68 3.94 2.71
C TYR A 64 -12.46 3.44 1.93
N ASN A 65 -11.60 4.38 1.51
CA ASN A 65 -10.34 4.03 0.86
C ASN A 65 -9.25 3.79 1.91
N PHE A 66 -8.97 2.53 2.19
CA PHE A 66 -7.94 2.11 3.16
C PHE A 66 -6.64 1.68 2.48
N SER A 67 -6.45 2.09 1.22
CA SER A 67 -5.24 1.83 0.45
C SER A 67 -4.05 2.64 0.97
N ALA A 68 -2.86 2.08 0.85
CA ALA A 68 -1.63 2.82 1.13
C ALA A 68 -0.53 2.41 0.14
N ALA A 69 0.29 3.38 -0.28
CA ALA A 69 1.42 3.09 -1.14
C ALA A 69 2.31 1.99 -0.54
N SER A 70 2.69 1.04 -1.37
CA SER A 70 3.46 -0.15 -1.01
C SER A 70 2.73 -1.23 -0.18
N ASP A 71 1.44 -1.11 0.09
CA ASP A 71 0.70 -2.23 0.70
C ASP A 71 0.78 -3.48 -0.19
N SER A 72 1.14 -4.60 0.41
CA SER A 72 1.10 -5.94 -0.19
C SER A 72 -0.08 -6.74 0.37
N TYR A 73 -0.29 -7.96 -0.11
CA TYR A 73 -1.31 -8.83 0.50
C TYR A 73 -1.05 -9.14 1.97
N PHE A 74 0.21 -9.10 2.43
CA PHE A 74 0.52 -9.23 3.86
C PHE A 74 -0.14 -8.12 4.68
N ASP A 75 -0.02 -6.87 4.21
CA ASP A 75 -0.60 -5.69 4.86
C ASP A 75 -2.12 -5.72 4.80
N MET A 76 -2.66 -6.08 3.63
CA MET A 76 -4.10 -6.17 3.40
C MET A 76 -4.74 -7.24 4.29
N LEU A 77 -4.11 -8.40 4.48
CA LEU A 77 -4.61 -9.44 5.40
C LEU A 77 -4.70 -8.93 6.85
N ILE A 78 -3.70 -8.20 7.31
CA ILE A 78 -3.69 -7.59 8.65
C ILE A 78 -4.84 -6.59 8.78
N LYS A 79 -4.99 -5.69 7.80
CA LYS A 79 -6.09 -4.70 7.77
C LYS A 79 -7.47 -5.36 7.73
N ILE A 80 -7.66 -6.42 6.92
CA ILE A 80 -8.93 -7.14 6.83
C ILE A 80 -9.30 -7.77 8.17
N LYS A 81 -8.38 -8.45 8.84
CA LYS A 81 -8.62 -9.00 10.17
C LYS A 81 -9.02 -7.92 11.18
N TYR A 82 -8.35 -6.77 11.13
CA TYR A 82 -8.68 -5.63 11.97
C TYR A 82 -10.11 -5.13 11.69
N LEU A 83 -10.48 -4.98 10.43
CA LEU A 83 -11.82 -4.54 10.02
C LEU A 83 -12.90 -5.53 10.46
N ILE A 84 -12.70 -6.83 10.27
CA ILE A 84 -13.64 -7.88 10.70
C ILE A 84 -13.94 -7.76 12.21
N LYS A 85 -12.93 -7.44 13.01
CA LYS A 85 -13.08 -7.34 14.46
C LYS A 85 -13.76 -6.05 14.91
N HIS A 86 -13.59 -4.96 14.17
CA HIS A 86 -13.95 -3.62 14.63
C HIS A 86 -15.10 -2.96 13.86
N THR A 87 -15.57 -3.58 12.77
CA THR A 87 -16.65 -3.06 11.94
C THR A 87 -17.69 -4.14 11.60
N ASN A 88 -18.80 -3.74 11.02
CA ASN A 88 -19.74 -4.66 10.36
C ASN A 88 -19.34 -4.78 8.88
N LEU A 89 -18.18 -5.40 8.62
CA LEU A 89 -17.59 -5.49 7.28
C LEU A 89 -18.44 -6.36 6.35
N GLU A 90 -19.01 -5.76 5.30
CA GLU A 90 -19.84 -6.46 4.31
C GLU A 90 -19.11 -6.67 2.99
N ARG A 91 -18.23 -5.71 2.60
CA ARG A 91 -17.62 -5.75 1.28
C ARG A 91 -16.18 -5.24 1.27
N ILE A 92 -15.35 -5.91 0.49
CA ILE A 92 -13.97 -5.51 0.20
C ILE A 92 -13.75 -5.40 -1.31
N PHE A 93 -13.20 -4.28 -1.72
CA PHE A 93 -12.55 -4.12 -3.02
C PHE A 93 -11.06 -4.27 -2.82
N ILE A 94 -10.42 -5.14 -3.60
CA ILE A 94 -8.98 -5.42 -3.45
C ILE A 94 -8.28 -5.38 -4.80
N THR A 95 -7.07 -4.83 -4.84
CA THR A 95 -6.26 -4.84 -6.05
C THR A 95 -5.87 -6.26 -6.45
N VAL A 96 -5.99 -6.58 -7.74
CA VAL A 96 -5.53 -7.84 -8.36
C VAL A 96 -4.73 -7.57 -9.64
N ASP A 97 -3.95 -6.49 -9.61
CA ASP A 97 -3.09 -6.09 -10.71
C ASP A 97 -2.03 -7.16 -11.03
N ASP A 98 -1.51 -7.13 -12.25
CA ASP A 98 -0.62 -8.16 -12.77
C ASP A 98 0.65 -8.38 -11.96
N HIS A 99 1.12 -7.35 -11.24
CA HIS A 99 2.34 -7.37 -10.42
C HIS A 99 2.12 -7.76 -8.96
N THR A 100 0.88 -7.86 -8.47
CA THR A 100 0.58 -7.99 -7.03
C THR A 100 1.13 -9.25 -6.38
N LEU A 101 1.34 -10.32 -7.16
CA LEU A 101 1.99 -11.55 -6.71
C LEU A 101 3.48 -11.64 -7.12
N SER A 102 4.07 -10.56 -7.61
CA SER A 102 5.51 -10.51 -7.91
C SER A 102 6.35 -10.66 -6.63
N PRO A 103 7.50 -11.38 -6.66
CA PRO A 103 8.47 -11.39 -5.55
C PRO A 103 8.97 -10.01 -5.16
N TYR A 104 8.94 -9.02 -6.05
CA TYR A 104 9.17 -7.61 -5.74
C TYR A 104 8.31 -7.15 -4.56
N ARG A 105 7.04 -7.61 -4.47
CA ARG A 105 6.08 -7.22 -3.44
C ARG A 105 6.33 -7.87 -2.08
N GLU A 106 7.12 -8.95 -2.01
CA GLU A 106 7.57 -9.52 -0.73
C GLU A 106 8.47 -8.55 0.04
N ASN A 107 9.31 -7.80 -0.69
CA ASN A 107 10.27 -6.86 -0.11
C ASN A 107 9.75 -5.43 -0.08
N THR A 108 8.82 -5.10 -0.97
CA THR A 108 8.17 -3.78 -1.04
C THR A 108 6.78 -3.87 -0.42
N ASN A 109 6.72 -3.75 0.90
CA ASN A 109 5.51 -3.85 1.72
C ASN A 109 5.55 -2.84 2.88
N ASN A 110 4.49 -2.83 3.69
CA ASN A 110 4.33 -1.97 4.84
C ASN A 110 4.21 -2.74 6.16
N LEU A 111 4.71 -3.97 6.25
CA LEU A 111 4.54 -4.82 7.44
C LEU A 111 4.91 -4.11 8.76
N GLU A 112 5.91 -3.24 8.73
CA GLU A 112 6.27 -2.43 9.89
C GLU A 112 5.14 -1.48 10.30
N ARG A 113 4.48 -0.81 9.33
CA ARG A 113 3.37 0.11 9.59
C ARG A 113 2.07 -0.62 9.86
N SER A 114 1.75 -1.65 9.08
CA SER A 114 0.53 -2.44 9.21
C SER A 114 0.47 -3.22 10.52
N SER A 115 1.63 -3.45 11.17
CA SER A 115 1.68 -4.00 12.53
C SER A 115 0.84 -3.22 13.56
N TYR A 116 0.53 -1.94 13.30
CA TYR A 116 -0.41 -1.15 14.10
C TYR A 116 -1.82 -1.77 14.15
N PHE A 117 -2.25 -2.41 13.08
CA PHE A 117 -3.56 -3.05 12.94
C PHE A 117 -3.59 -4.50 13.40
N ILE A 118 -2.48 -5.07 13.92
CA ILE A 118 -2.48 -6.43 14.43
C ILE A 118 -3.32 -6.49 15.71
N ILE A 119 -4.33 -7.35 15.70
CA ILE A 119 -5.17 -7.58 16.87
C ILE A 119 -4.44 -8.44 17.90
N SER A 120 -4.71 -8.22 19.19
CA SER A 120 -3.96 -8.88 20.29
C SER A 120 -4.00 -10.41 20.24
N GLU A 121 -5.06 -10.97 19.69
CA GLU A 121 -5.26 -12.42 19.54
C GLU A 121 -4.34 -13.05 18.48
N ASP A 122 -3.84 -12.27 17.53
CA ASP A 122 -2.88 -12.72 16.51
C ASP A 122 -1.43 -12.79 17.04
N TYR A 123 -1.17 -12.27 18.25
CA TYR A 123 0.15 -12.42 18.86
C TYR A 123 0.31 -13.80 19.47
N SER A 124 1.30 -14.55 19.02
CA SER A 124 1.64 -15.86 19.57
C SER A 124 2.02 -15.80 21.07
N ASN A 125 2.44 -14.65 21.56
CA ASN A 125 2.59 -14.32 22.98
C ASN A 125 2.69 -12.80 23.19
N VAL A 126 2.50 -12.36 24.45
CA VAL A 126 2.55 -10.95 24.87
C VAL A 126 3.93 -10.31 24.59
N PHE A 127 5.01 -11.07 24.71
CA PHE A 127 6.38 -10.58 24.49
C PHE A 127 6.61 -10.19 23.02
N LYS A 128 6.00 -10.90 22.06
CA LYS A 128 6.08 -10.55 20.64
C LYS A 128 5.38 -9.21 20.35
N GLY A 129 4.22 -8.97 20.96
CA GLY A 129 3.52 -7.69 20.85
C GLY A 129 4.31 -6.52 21.45
N ILE A 130 4.98 -6.74 22.59
CA ILE A 130 5.86 -5.74 23.21
C ILE A 130 7.08 -5.49 22.29
N GLY A 131 7.68 -6.52 21.71
CA GLY A 131 8.80 -6.41 20.77
C GLY A 131 8.49 -5.51 19.60
N ILE A 132 7.36 -5.73 18.92
CA ILE A 132 6.92 -4.91 17.78
C ILE A 132 6.75 -3.41 18.16
N LYS A 133 6.19 -3.14 19.36
CA LYS A 133 6.04 -1.77 19.85
C LYS A 133 7.38 -1.13 20.20
N LEU A 134 8.31 -1.89 20.75
CA LEU A 134 9.67 -1.43 21.05
C LEU A 134 10.46 -1.14 19.77
N ASP A 135 10.36 -1.99 18.76
CA ASP A 135 11.02 -1.79 17.46
C ASP A 135 10.54 -0.50 16.78
N LYS A 136 9.25 -0.21 16.88
CA LYS A 136 8.68 1.06 16.41
C LYS A 136 9.20 2.27 17.19
N PHE A 137 9.38 2.14 18.51
CA PHE A 137 9.88 3.23 19.34
C PHE A 137 11.39 3.43 19.21
N LEU A 138 12.16 2.36 19.08
CA LEU A 138 13.63 2.41 19.00
C LEU A 138 14.12 2.70 17.58
N VAL A 139 13.73 3.86 17.05
CA VAL A 139 13.96 4.29 15.66
C VAL A 139 15.44 4.30 15.25
N LEU A 140 16.35 4.56 16.19
CA LEU A 140 17.79 4.54 15.93
C LEU A 140 18.33 3.13 15.62
N LEU A 141 17.65 2.10 16.09
CA LEU A 141 18.01 0.69 15.85
C LEU A 141 17.32 0.13 14.60
N ASN A 142 16.26 0.78 14.10
CA ASN A 142 15.50 0.32 12.95
C ASN A 142 16.13 0.82 11.63
N PRO A 143 16.68 -0.09 10.77
CA PRO A 143 17.32 0.30 9.51
C PRO A 143 16.37 1.02 8.52
N GLY A 144 15.10 0.61 8.44
CA GLY A 144 14.09 1.21 7.57
C GLY A 144 13.83 2.66 7.94
N ILE A 145 13.63 2.93 9.23
CA ILE A 145 13.37 4.28 9.75
C ILE A 145 14.59 5.19 9.56
N ARG A 146 15.81 4.68 9.71
CA ARG A 146 17.03 5.47 9.43
C ARG A 146 17.04 6.02 8.00
N GLY A 147 16.58 5.24 7.02
CA GLY A 147 16.42 5.69 5.64
C GLY A 147 15.45 6.86 5.51
N ILE A 148 14.31 6.79 6.20
CA ILE A 148 13.28 7.84 6.23
C ILE A 148 13.80 9.11 6.87
N ILE A 149 14.45 9.01 8.01
CA ILE A 149 15.07 10.15 8.71
C ILE A 149 16.12 10.81 7.81
N ARG A 150 16.98 10.00 7.17
CA ARG A 150 17.98 10.50 6.22
C ARG A 150 17.31 11.25 5.06
N SER A 151 16.27 10.69 4.44
CA SER A 151 15.55 11.33 3.32
C SER A 151 14.88 12.63 3.76
N TYR A 152 14.36 12.70 4.99
CA TYR A 152 13.80 13.91 5.56
C TYR A 152 14.82 15.04 5.67
N PHE A 153 16.01 14.76 6.23
CA PHE A 153 17.08 15.77 6.30
C PHE A 153 17.64 16.14 4.92
N GLN A 154 17.72 15.18 4.00
CA GLN A 154 18.09 15.47 2.61
C GLN A 154 17.08 16.40 1.92
N SER A 155 15.80 16.22 2.14
CA SER A 155 14.74 17.07 1.56
C SER A 155 14.77 18.52 2.10
N MET A 156 15.33 18.75 3.27
CA MET A 156 15.55 20.12 3.80
C MET A 156 16.70 20.86 3.09
N VAL A 157 17.66 20.11 2.55
CA VAL A 157 18.90 20.69 1.97
C VAL A 157 18.83 20.68 0.44
N LEU A 158 18.16 19.69 -0.14
CA LEU A 158 18.05 19.52 -1.58
C LEU A 158 16.69 20.03 -2.06
N THR A 159 16.71 20.91 -3.06
CA THR A 159 15.49 21.29 -3.79
C THR A 159 14.83 20.03 -4.35
N THR A 160 13.56 19.83 -4.01
CA THR A 160 12.75 18.71 -4.52
C THR A 160 12.83 18.68 -6.04
N LYS A 161 13.18 17.53 -6.61
CA LYS A 161 12.99 17.29 -8.04
C LYS A 161 11.49 17.48 -8.32
N VAL A 162 11.17 18.46 -9.17
CA VAL A 162 9.79 18.63 -9.69
C VAL A 162 9.47 17.35 -10.46
N SER A 163 8.46 16.62 -10.01
CA SER A 163 7.93 15.49 -10.79
C SER A 163 7.32 16.10 -12.06
N ILE A 164 7.88 15.73 -13.22
CA ILE A 164 7.28 16.14 -14.50
C ILE A 164 6.03 15.27 -14.70
N ASN A 165 4.89 15.88 -15.00
CA ASN A 165 3.67 15.16 -15.30
C ASN A 165 3.88 14.22 -16.49
N TRP A 166 3.24 13.06 -16.47
CA TRP A 166 3.38 12.02 -17.49
C TRP A 166 3.12 12.53 -18.91
N ASN A 167 2.09 13.34 -19.12
CA ASN A 167 1.73 13.91 -20.41
C ASN A 167 2.70 14.99 -20.96
N LEU A 168 3.67 15.43 -20.15
CA LEU A 168 4.70 16.37 -20.55
C LEU A 168 6.00 15.68 -20.96
N LEU A 169 6.10 14.37 -20.74
CA LEU A 169 7.25 13.57 -21.17
C LEU A 169 7.18 13.31 -22.67
N THR A 170 8.33 13.27 -23.30
CA THR A 170 8.43 12.79 -24.69
C THR A 170 8.10 11.30 -24.77
N PRO A 171 7.67 10.76 -25.93
CA PRO A 171 7.41 9.33 -26.09
C PRO A 171 8.60 8.46 -25.72
N GLU A 172 9.83 8.91 -25.93
CA GLU A 172 11.06 8.21 -25.54
C GLU A 172 11.21 8.16 -24.02
N GLU A 173 11.00 9.27 -23.32
CA GLU A 173 11.05 9.33 -21.85
C GLU A 173 9.96 8.49 -21.20
N GLN A 174 8.74 8.51 -21.75
CA GLN A 174 7.65 7.62 -21.33
C GLN A 174 8.03 6.15 -21.49
N ASN A 175 8.61 5.79 -22.63
CA ASN A 175 9.06 4.42 -22.91
C ASN A 175 10.18 3.97 -21.96
N ILE A 176 11.16 4.83 -21.65
CA ILE A 176 12.24 4.54 -20.69
C ILE A 176 11.66 4.35 -19.28
N SER A 177 10.74 5.23 -18.85
CA SER A 177 10.10 5.15 -17.54
C SER A 177 9.27 3.87 -17.40
N ALA A 178 8.45 3.55 -18.40
CA ALA A 178 7.65 2.33 -18.45
C ALA A 178 8.54 1.07 -18.44
N GLN A 179 9.65 1.06 -19.19
CA GLN A 179 10.59 -0.05 -19.22
C GLN A 179 11.27 -0.26 -17.86
N SER A 180 11.69 0.83 -17.20
CA SER A 180 12.30 0.76 -15.87
C SER A 180 11.34 0.15 -14.85
N ARG A 181 10.07 0.59 -14.86
CA ARG A 181 9.02 0.07 -13.96
C ARG A 181 8.69 -1.37 -14.24
N PHE A 182 8.63 -1.76 -15.52
CA PHE A 182 8.44 -3.15 -15.92
C PHE A 182 9.54 -4.06 -15.37
N ILE A 183 10.82 -3.66 -15.54
CA ILE A 183 11.94 -4.44 -15.00
C ILE A 183 11.84 -4.56 -13.48
N GLU A 184 11.53 -3.48 -12.78
CA GLU A 184 11.38 -3.49 -11.31
C GLU A 184 10.33 -4.49 -10.85
N GLN A 185 9.16 -4.52 -11.50
CA GLN A 185 8.01 -5.32 -11.06
C GLN A 185 7.99 -6.73 -11.64
N PHE A 186 8.50 -6.93 -12.87
CA PHE A 186 8.29 -8.15 -13.64
C PHE A 186 9.57 -8.93 -13.99
N ASN A 187 10.75 -8.50 -13.51
CA ASN A 187 12.01 -9.22 -13.75
C ASN A 187 12.15 -10.48 -12.86
N TYR A 188 11.09 -11.29 -12.82
CA TYR A 188 11.01 -12.54 -12.07
C TYR A 188 10.38 -13.61 -12.95
N GLU A 189 10.86 -14.85 -12.83
CA GLU A 189 10.32 -15.99 -13.57
C GLU A 189 9.02 -16.49 -12.94
N ASN A 190 9.00 -16.59 -11.62
CA ASN A 190 7.89 -17.16 -10.86
C ASN A 190 7.22 -16.12 -9.97
N LYS A 191 5.94 -16.34 -9.67
CA LYS A 191 5.23 -15.59 -8.65
C LYS A 191 5.71 -15.95 -7.24
N SER A 192 5.45 -15.06 -6.31
CA SER A 192 5.65 -15.32 -4.88
C SER A 192 4.66 -16.37 -4.36
N GLU A 193 5.17 -17.44 -3.77
CA GLU A 193 4.35 -18.44 -3.08
C GLU A 193 3.68 -17.83 -1.83
N GLN A 194 4.45 -17.09 -1.03
CA GLN A 194 3.95 -16.48 0.21
C GLN A 194 2.80 -15.50 -0.04
N LEU A 195 2.92 -14.63 -1.05
CA LEU A 195 1.84 -13.70 -1.44
C LEU A 195 0.64 -14.45 -2.01
N THR A 196 0.89 -15.55 -2.74
CA THR A 196 -0.18 -16.41 -3.27
C THR A 196 -0.98 -17.06 -2.15
N GLU A 197 -0.31 -17.66 -1.16
CA GLU A 197 -0.94 -18.25 0.02
C GLU A 197 -1.69 -17.19 0.82
N THR A 198 -1.11 -15.99 0.96
CA THR A 198 -1.76 -14.87 1.66
C THR A 198 -3.03 -14.42 0.95
N LEU A 199 -3.03 -14.32 -0.38
CA LEU A 199 -4.22 -13.97 -1.15
C LEU A 199 -5.32 -15.05 -1.01
N ILE A 200 -4.94 -16.33 -1.05
CA ILE A 200 -5.87 -17.43 -0.82
C ILE A 200 -6.47 -17.32 0.60
N ARG A 201 -5.65 -17.04 1.60
CA ARG A 201 -6.12 -16.86 2.98
C ARG A 201 -7.06 -15.66 3.13
N ILE A 202 -6.82 -14.55 2.42
CA ILE A 202 -7.76 -13.41 2.36
C ILE A 202 -9.12 -13.87 1.80
N ILE A 203 -9.11 -14.61 0.71
CA ILE A 203 -10.35 -15.10 0.07
C ILE A 203 -11.12 -16.03 1.02
N GLU A 204 -10.42 -16.96 1.67
CA GLU A 204 -11.02 -17.86 2.66
C GLU A 204 -11.62 -17.09 3.84
N LEU A 205 -10.88 -16.15 4.40
CA LEU A 205 -11.29 -15.32 5.51
C LEU A 205 -12.55 -14.51 5.17
N CYS A 206 -12.64 -13.95 3.97
CA CYS A 206 -13.82 -13.26 3.51
C CYS A 206 -15.02 -14.21 3.38
N LYS A 207 -14.84 -15.42 2.85
CA LYS A 207 -15.90 -16.45 2.75
C LYS A 207 -16.37 -16.91 4.14
N GLU A 208 -15.45 -17.16 5.07
CA GLU A 208 -15.75 -17.58 6.45
C GLU A 208 -16.61 -16.54 7.19
N ASN A 209 -16.47 -15.26 6.84
CA ASN A 209 -17.19 -14.15 7.47
C ASN A 209 -18.33 -13.58 6.62
N ASN A 210 -18.71 -14.23 5.52
CA ASN A 210 -19.75 -13.79 4.58
C ASN A 210 -19.50 -12.39 3.98
N ILE A 211 -18.25 -12.02 3.75
CA ILE A 211 -17.84 -10.75 3.17
C ILE A 211 -17.72 -10.87 1.65
N GLU A 212 -18.40 -10.00 0.91
CA GLU A 212 -18.24 -9.92 -0.54
C GLU A 212 -16.85 -9.37 -0.86
N ILE A 213 -16.05 -10.14 -1.64
CA ILE A 213 -14.74 -9.69 -2.11
C ILE A 213 -14.75 -9.51 -3.62
N ILE A 214 -14.27 -8.35 -4.10
CA ILE A 214 -14.26 -7.95 -5.51
C ILE A 214 -12.84 -7.50 -5.88
N GLY A 215 -12.28 -8.11 -6.94
CA GLY A 215 -10.99 -7.73 -7.49
C GLY A 215 -11.07 -6.49 -8.38
N ILE A 216 -10.08 -5.62 -8.32
CA ILE A 216 -9.93 -4.48 -9.21
C ILE A 216 -8.54 -4.53 -9.85
N GLN A 217 -8.48 -4.44 -11.18
CA GLN A 217 -7.28 -4.12 -11.93
C GLN A 217 -7.35 -2.63 -12.33
N PHE A 218 -6.37 -1.86 -11.87
CA PHE A 218 -6.38 -0.41 -12.02
C PHE A 218 -5.95 0.06 -13.41
N PRO A 219 -6.37 1.27 -13.85
CA PRO A 219 -5.96 1.84 -15.12
C PRO A 219 -4.44 2.02 -15.22
N LEU A 220 -3.91 1.71 -16.38
CA LEU A 220 -2.50 1.84 -16.75
C LEU A 220 -2.37 2.74 -17.99
N SER A 221 -1.22 3.42 -18.13
CA SER A 221 -0.93 4.09 -19.39
C SER A 221 -0.76 3.05 -20.51
N GLU A 222 -1.12 3.43 -21.74
CA GLU A 222 -1.03 2.54 -22.91
C GLU A 222 0.41 2.03 -23.11
N VAL A 223 1.40 2.91 -22.91
CA VAL A 223 2.83 2.57 -23.04
C VAL A 223 3.24 1.50 -22.02
N TYR A 224 2.80 1.61 -20.77
CA TYR A 224 3.15 0.64 -19.74
C TYR A 224 2.41 -0.69 -19.92
N PHE A 225 1.12 -0.63 -20.25
CA PHE A 225 0.34 -1.82 -20.56
C PHE A 225 0.97 -2.62 -21.72
N ALA A 226 1.42 -1.94 -22.78
CA ALA A 226 2.12 -2.59 -23.89
C ALA A 226 3.45 -3.23 -23.47
N LYS A 227 4.15 -2.69 -22.44
CA LYS A 227 5.36 -3.32 -21.89
C LYS A 227 5.06 -4.58 -21.09
N ILE A 228 3.95 -4.59 -20.34
CA ILE A 228 3.51 -5.77 -19.58
C ILE A 228 3.12 -6.89 -20.56
N GLY A 229 2.39 -6.56 -21.63
CA GLY A 229 1.88 -7.55 -22.58
C GLY A 229 1.04 -8.60 -21.86
N ASP A 230 1.34 -9.88 -22.13
CA ASP A 230 0.64 -11.01 -21.51
C ASP A 230 1.23 -11.43 -20.15
N LYS A 231 2.23 -10.68 -19.63
CA LYS A 231 2.90 -11.05 -18.38
C LYS A 231 2.03 -10.72 -17.18
N SER A 232 1.67 -11.74 -16.42
CA SER A 232 0.91 -11.61 -15.16
C SER A 232 1.36 -12.66 -14.16
N PHE A 233 1.42 -12.30 -12.90
CA PHE A 233 1.65 -13.26 -11.81
C PHE A 233 0.37 -13.94 -11.33
N GLY A 234 -0.80 -13.60 -11.89
CA GLY A 234 -2.02 -14.40 -11.85
C GLY A 234 -2.92 -14.17 -10.65
N ALA A 235 -2.89 -13.00 -10.01
CA ALA A 235 -3.84 -12.68 -8.94
C ALA A 235 -5.30 -12.71 -9.42
N ASN A 236 -5.60 -12.12 -10.59
CA ASN A 236 -6.91 -12.16 -11.20
C ASN A 236 -7.35 -13.61 -11.55
N ALA A 237 -6.42 -14.46 -12.01
CA ALA A 237 -6.71 -15.86 -12.30
C ALA A 237 -7.14 -16.65 -11.05
N ILE A 238 -6.56 -16.33 -9.87
CA ILE A 238 -6.99 -16.91 -8.60
C ILE A 238 -8.42 -16.48 -8.28
N PHE A 239 -8.79 -15.22 -8.49
CA PHE A 239 -10.16 -14.73 -8.33
C PHE A 239 -11.13 -15.46 -9.25
N MET A 240 -10.83 -15.54 -10.54
CA MET A 240 -11.66 -16.24 -11.53
C MET A 240 -11.85 -17.72 -11.17
N LYS A 241 -10.78 -18.42 -10.75
CA LYS A 241 -10.85 -19.81 -10.29
C LYS A 241 -11.79 -19.99 -9.08
N ASN A 242 -11.86 -18.98 -8.22
CA ASN A 242 -12.75 -18.96 -7.06
C ASN A 242 -14.14 -18.38 -7.38
N GLN A 243 -14.48 -18.13 -8.65
CA GLN A 243 -15.75 -17.57 -9.14
C GLN A 243 -16.05 -16.18 -8.52
N LEU A 244 -15.00 -15.42 -8.19
CA LEU A 244 -15.10 -14.07 -7.67
C LEU A 244 -15.11 -13.05 -8.80
N LYS A 245 -15.78 -11.93 -8.59
CA LYS A 245 -15.83 -10.83 -9.55
C LYS A 245 -14.47 -10.14 -9.64
N VAL A 246 -14.06 -9.82 -10.87
CA VAL A 246 -12.93 -8.94 -11.16
C VAL A 246 -13.40 -7.86 -12.13
N TYR A 247 -13.10 -6.62 -11.82
CA TYR A 247 -13.28 -5.51 -12.73
C TYR A 247 -11.92 -5.10 -13.29
N ASP A 248 -11.73 -5.35 -14.58
CA ASP A 248 -10.52 -4.96 -15.31
C ASP A 248 -10.71 -3.58 -15.93
N TYR A 249 -9.89 -2.63 -15.48
CA TYR A 249 -9.88 -1.25 -15.96
C TYR A 249 -8.52 -0.85 -16.56
N ARG A 250 -7.62 -1.82 -16.81
CA ARG A 250 -6.26 -1.51 -17.26
C ARG A 250 -6.22 -0.65 -18.52
N GLU A 251 -7.14 -0.86 -19.45
CA GLU A 251 -7.23 -0.15 -20.75
C GLU A 251 -8.15 1.08 -20.73
N LEU A 252 -8.76 1.38 -19.56
CA LEU A 252 -9.85 2.35 -19.46
C LEU A 252 -9.48 3.75 -19.99
N PHE A 253 -8.25 4.17 -19.78
CA PHE A 253 -7.78 5.51 -20.11
C PHE A 253 -6.67 5.53 -21.17
N PHE A 254 -6.63 4.56 -22.06
CA PHE A 254 -5.77 4.63 -23.24
C PHE A 254 -6.06 5.94 -24.00
N LYS A 255 -5.03 6.60 -24.48
CA LYS A 255 -5.07 7.92 -25.14
C LYS A 255 -5.37 9.12 -24.21
N HIS A 256 -5.38 8.92 -22.89
CA HIS A 256 -5.57 9.95 -21.88
C HIS A 256 -4.35 10.07 -20.97
N ASP A 257 -3.19 10.38 -21.55
CA ASP A 257 -1.95 10.58 -20.78
C ASP A 257 -2.08 11.70 -19.74
N ASP A 258 -2.97 12.63 -19.94
CA ASP A 258 -3.34 13.71 -19.02
C ASP A 258 -4.01 13.23 -17.72
N PHE A 259 -4.48 11.98 -17.67
CA PHE A 259 -5.05 11.35 -16.47
C PHE A 259 -4.02 10.63 -15.61
N PHE A 260 -2.77 10.56 -16.02
CA PHE A 260 -1.71 9.87 -15.31
C PHE A 260 -0.70 10.83 -14.68
N MET A 261 -0.25 10.46 -13.48
CA MET A 261 0.88 11.09 -12.81
C MET A 261 2.20 10.51 -13.33
N ASN A 262 2.21 9.22 -13.60
CA ASN A 262 3.29 8.45 -14.21
C ASN A 262 2.71 7.24 -14.95
N GLN A 263 3.53 6.28 -15.38
CA GLN A 263 3.12 5.15 -16.22
C GLN A 263 2.03 4.25 -15.63
N ASP A 264 1.91 4.15 -14.31
CA ASP A 264 1.02 3.22 -13.62
C ASP A 264 0.15 3.86 -12.51
N HIS A 265 0.21 5.18 -12.34
CA HIS A 265 -0.60 5.88 -11.33
C HIS A 265 -1.44 6.98 -11.95
N LEU A 266 -2.71 6.99 -11.60
CA LEU A 266 -3.60 8.10 -11.93
C LEU A 266 -3.20 9.37 -11.17
N ASN A 267 -3.42 10.51 -11.79
CA ASN A 267 -3.40 11.81 -11.11
C ASN A 267 -4.78 12.14 -10.52
N GLU A 268 -4.94 13.34 -9.96
CA GLU A 268 -6.20 13.76 -9.35
C GLU A 268 -7.37 13.79 -10.35
N ILE A 269 -7.14 14.17 -11.61
CA ILE A 269 -8.16 14.23 -12.67
C ILE A 269 -8.57 12.81 -13.05
N GLY A 270 -7.60 11.95 -13.36
CA GLY A 270 -7.85 10.56 -13.74
C GLY A 270 -8.53 9.76 -12.62
N SER A 271 -8.15 9.98 -11.36
CA SER A 271 -8.81 9.31 -10.24
C SER A 271 -10.28 9.74 -10.06
N LYS A 272 -10.61 11.01 -10.29
CA LYS A 272 -12.00 11.50 -10.28
C LYS A 272 -12.86 10.84 -11.36
N GLU A 273 -12.33 10.73 -12.58
CA GLU A 273 -13.04 10.07 -13.67
C GLU A 273 -13.16 8.57 -13.43
N PHE A 274 -12.11 7.92 -12.91
CA PHE A 274 -12.14 6.52 -12.54
C PHE A 274 -13.24 6.21 -11.51
N VAL A 275 -13.32 7.00 -10.44
CA VAL A 275 -14.35 6.82 -9.40
C VAL A 275 -15.76 6.98 -9.96
N LYS A 276 -16.01 7.91 -10.90
CA LYS A 276 -17.31 8.04 -11.55
C LYS A 276 -17.70 6.78 -12.35
N ILE A 277 -16.72 6.16 -13.03
CA ILE A 277 -16.96 4.96 -13.82
C ILE A 277 -17.18 3.76 -12.89
N LEU A 278 -16.32 3.61 -11.89
CA LEU A 278 -16.40 2.54 -10.89
C LEU A 278 -17.75 2.59 -10.17
N SER A 279 -18.19 3.74 -9.69
CA SER A 279 -19.45 3.89 -8.96
C SER A 279 -20.68 3.54 -9.81
N LYS A 280 -20.69 3.88 -11.11
CA LYS A 280 -21.75 3.49 -12.03
C LYS A 280 -21.79 1.96 -12.22
N LYS A 281 -20.62 1.32 -12.37
CA LYS A 281 -20.51 -0.13 -12.56
C LYS A 281 -20.99 -0.92 -11.34
N LEU A 282 -20.79 -0.36 -10.16
CA LEU A 282 -21.17 -0.97 -8.89
C LEU A 282 -22.64 -0.68 -8.49
N ASN A 283 -23.40 0.05 -9.33
CA ASN A 283 -24.79 0.45 -9.07
C ASN A 283 -24.99 1.16 -7.72
N PHE A 284 -24.00 1.91 -7.27
CA PHE A 284 -24.19 2.78 -6.11
C PHE A 284 -25.07 3.96 -6.53
N THR A 285 -26.38 3.78 -6.44
CA THR A 285 -27.34 4.90 -6.48
C THR A 285 -27.18 5.70 -5.19
N LYS A 286 -27.10 7.03 -5.35
CA LYS A 286 -27.19 7.98 -4.23
C LYS A 286 -28.53 7.81 -3.50
#